data_7ecd4d3d0cfc9ea0d110fedaa1daed7a
#
_entry.id   7ecd4d3d0cfc9ea0d110fedaa1daed7a
#
_cell.length_a   1.000
_cell.length_b   1.000
_cell.length_c   1.000
_cell.angle_alpha   90.00
_cell.angle_beta   90.00
_cell.angle_gamma   90.00
#
_symmetry.space_group_name_H-M   'P 1'
#
loop_
_entity.id
_entity.type
_entity.pdbx_description
1 polymer ?
#
loop_
_entity_poly.entity_id
_entity_poly.type
_entity_poly.pdbx_seq_one_letter_code
_entity_poly.pdbx_strand_id
1 'polypeptide(L)'
;GSLESRWASEKMVQVLGFDIFSILVNFWRVLLTEPQKLYEEASKLSLSDYDTIKEQLLSWNKSQALFVGWHTNHYARNPIELDPIIGAAYYFFNHNLSYGPQYLGWLSSIYTPKKWEDMCYKLRNYRNPSLIVEESSFEKVIEAHPNDVLYLDPPYFLEESEDNKMFKGLYPNGNFAVHHNSFDHEKLRDLLHSHKGRFVLSYNDCEEIRNYYEGFEFYFPEWAYSYGQGETRVGKNKQEIGNTPKASHEILIVKN
;
A
#
# COMPACT_ATOMS: atom_id res chain seq x y z
N GLY A 1 6.48 -0.48 1.58
CA GLY A 1 7.34 -1.07 2.58
C GLY A 1 8.57 -1.83 2.10
N SER A 2 8.69 -2.20 0.81
CA SER A 2 9.83 -2.99 0.35
C SER A 2 11.11 -2.16 0.18
N LEU A 3 11.01 -0.93 -0.26
CA LEU A 3 12.14 -0.02 -0.47
C LEU A 3 12.72 0.40 0.88
N GLU A 4 11.89 0.82 1.81
CA GLU A 4 12.26 1.26 3.15
C GLU A 4 12.92 0.13 3.94
N SER A 5 12.35 -1.07 3.85
CA SER A 5 12.90 -2.27 4.47
C SER A 5 14.29 -2.61 3.95
N ARG A 6 14.51 -2.51 2.63
CA ARG A 6 15.81 -2.72 2.00
C ARG A 6 16.82 -1.65 2.41
N TRP A 7 16.45 -0.39 2.39
CA TRP A 7 17.36 0.68 2.77
C TRP A 7 17.79 0.57 4.22
N ALA A 8 16.85 0.30 5.14
CA ALA A 8 17.17 0.10 6.54
C ALA A 8 18.18 -1.05 6.74
N SER A 9 18.02 -2.17 6.03
CA SER A 9 18.90 -3.33 6.18
C SER A 9 20.20 -3.22 5.39
N GLU A 10 20.16 -2.78 4.12
CA GLU A 10 21.34 -2.78 3.24
C GLU A 10 22.26 -1.59 3.48
N LYS A 11 21.71 -0.43 3.85
CA LYS A 11 22.47 0.80 4.09
C LYS A 11 22.76 1.04 5.57
N MET A 12 22.20 0.23 6.47
CA MET A 12 22.32 0.40 7.94
C MET A 12 21.97 1.82 8.40
N VAL A 13 21.02 2.44 7.73
CA VAL A 13 20.48 3.76 8.12
C VAL A 13 19.16 3.56 8.85
N GLN A 14 18.90 4.41 9.84
CA GLN A 14 17.58 4.42 10.46
C GLN A 14 16.54 4.93 9.45
N VAL A 15 15.49 4.17 9.27
CA VAL A 15 14.35 4.51 8.42
C VAL A 15 13.10 4.61 9.29
N LEU A 16 12.43 5.74 9.20
CA LEU A 16 11.12 5.95 9.81
C LEU A 16 10.06 5.84 8.72
N GLY A 17 9.21 4.82 8.83
CA GLY A 17 8.06 4.62 7.94
C GLY A 17 6.79 5.14 8.58
N PHE A 18 5.98 5.86 7.81
CA PHE A 18 4.73 6.41 8.30
C PHE A 18 3.60 6.05 7.34
N ASP A 19 2.46 5.69 7.91
CA ASP A 19 1.22 5.47 7.16
C ASP A 19 0.04 5.88 8.05
N ILE A 20 -1.03 6.32 7.43
CA ILE A 20 -2.28 6.64 8.12
C ILE A 20 -3.16 5.39 8.30
N PHE A 21 -2.86 4.31 7.55
CA PHE A 21 -3.61 3.08 7.63
C PHE A 21 -3.16 2.24 8.83
N SER A 22 -3.82 2.43 9.97
CA SER A 22 -3.47 1.81 11.24
C SER A 22 -3.33 0.28 11.21
N ILE A 23 -4.11 -0.40 10.37
CA ILE A 23 -4.03 -1.86 10.20
C ILE A 23 -2.71 -2.28 9.56
N LEU A 24 -2.24 -1.56 8.54
CA LEU A 24 -0.93 -1.76 7.95
C LEU A 24 0.18 -1.44 8.94
N VAL A 25 0.05 -0.33 9.67
CA VAL A 25 1.01 0.06 10.71
C VAL A 25 1.08 -1.01 11.80
N ASN A 26 -0.07 -1.53 12.25
CA ASN A 26 -0.13 -2.62 13.22
C ASN A 26 0.61 -3.87 12.70
N PHE A 27 0.39 -4.27 11.45
CA PHE A 27 1.11 -5.39 10.85
C PHE A 27 2.63 -5.19 10.91
N TRP A 28 3.11 -4.02 10.50
CA TRP A 28 4.55 -3.73 10.53
C TRP A 28 5.12 -3.72 11.94
N ARG A 29 4.42 -3.11 12.90
CA ARG A 29 4.84 -3.11 14.31
C ARG A 29 4.97 -4.53 14.85
N VAL A 30 3.96 -5.37 14.65
CA VAL A 30 3.99 -6.77 15.10
C VAL A 30 5.10 -7.55 14.40
N LEU A 31 5.27 -7.38 13.09
CA LEU A 31 6.34 -8.04 12.33
C LEU A 31 7.74 -7.65 12.84
N LEU A 32 7.93 -6.40 13.23
CA LEU A 32 9.22 -5.89 13.71
C LEU A 32 9.52 -6.30 15.16
N THR A 33 8.49 -6.43 16.01
CA THR A 33 8.65 -6.67 17.45
C THR A 33 8.39 -8.12 17.88
N GLU A 34 7.42 -8.79 17.24
CA GLU A 34 6.90 -10.10 17.63
C GLU A 34 6.80 -11.10 16.45
N PRO A 35 7.82 -11.19 15.57
CA PRO A 35 7.72 -11.97 14.32
C PRO A 35 7.43 -13.45 14.55
N GLN A 36 7.92 -14.03 15.66
CA GLN A 36 7.65 -15.40 16.02
C GLN A 36 6.17 -15.62 16.37
N LYS A 37 5.57 -14.73 17.16
CA LYS A 37 4.13 -14.82 17.50
C LYS A 37 3.27 -14.60 16.28
N LEU A 38 3.64 -13.65 15.42
CA LEU A 38 2.96 -13.43 14.15
C LEU A 38 2.99 -14.68 13.26
N TYR A 39 4.14 -15.35 13.18
CA TYR A 39 4.27 -16.63 12.46
C TYR A 39 3.34 -17.70 13.05
N GLU A 40 3.31 -17.83 14.37
CA GLU A 40 2.49 -18.83 15.07
C GLU A 40 1.00 -18.62 14.83
N GLU A 41 0.51 -17.36 14.88
CA GLU A 41 -0.89 -17.05 14.59
C GLU A 41 -1.21 -17.23 13.10
N ALA A 42 -0.38 -16.71 12.20
CA ALA A 42 -0.60 -16.86 10.76
C ALA A 42 -0.61 -18.33 10.32
N SER A 43 0.24 -19.18 10.93
CA SER A 43 0.33 -20.60 10.58
C SER A 43 -0.89 -21.43 11.00
N LYS A 44 -1.74 -20.92 11.89
CA LYS A 44 -3.00 -21.57 12.27
C LYS A 44 -4.10 -21.36 11.22
N LEU A 45 -3.96 -20.38 10.35
CA LEU A 45 -4.97 -19.99 9.39
C LEU A 45 -4.94 -20.90 8.16
N SER A 46 -6.11 -21.24 7.67
CA SER A 46 -6.31 -22.06 6.46
C SER A 46 -7.06 -21.30 5.39
N LEU A 47 -6.98 -21.74 4.14
CA LEU A 47 -7.67 -21.08 3.03
C LEU A 47 -9.20 -21.06 3.20
N SER A 48 -9.76 -21.97 3.98
CA SER A 48 -11.20 -22.01 4.31
C SER A 48 -11.63 -20.86 5.24
N ASP A 49 -10.70 -20.23 5.95
CA ASP A 49 -11.00 -19.14 6.88
C ASP A 49 -11.09 -17.78 6.19
N TYR A 50 -10.83 -17.72 4.89
CA TYR A 50 -10.64 -16.48 4.14
C TYR A 50 -11.82 -15.50 4.27
N ASP A 51 -13.05 -15.98 4.07
CA ASP A 51 -14.24 -15.13 4.13
C ASP A 51 -14.53 -14.64 5.55
N THR A 52 -14.39 -15.53 6.55
CA THR A 52 -14.54 -15.17 7.97
C THR A 52 -13.52 -14.11 8.38
N ILE A 53 -12.26 -14.28 7.99
CA ILE A 53 -11.18 -13.31 8.28
C ILE A 53 -11.47 -11.97 7.60
N LYS A 54 -11.94 -12.00 6.36
CA LYS A 54 -12.32 -10.79 5.63
C LYS A 54 -13.44 -10.02 6.35
N GLU A 55 -14.46 -10.71 6.85
CA GLU A 55 -15.55 -10.10 7.63
C GLU A 55 -15.04 -9.47 8.93
N GLN A 56 -14.14 -10.13 9.63
CA GLN A 56 -13.54 -9.61 10.86
C GLN A 56 -12.67 -8.38 10.58
N LEU A 57 -11.88 -8.40 9.53
CA LEU A 57 -11.08 -7.24 9.11
C LEU A 57 -11.98 -6.05 8.71
N LEU A 58 -13.10 -6.30 8.03
CA LEU A 58 -14.09 -5.27 7.73
C LEU A 58 -14.67 -4.64 8.99
N SER A 59 -15.00 -5.45 9.98
CA SER A 59 -15.53 -4.98 11.26
C SER A 59 -14.48 -4.20 12.07
N TRP A 60 -13.23 -4.65 12.05
CA TRP A 60 -12.12 -3.96 12.70
C TRP A 60 -11.79 -2.62 12.04
N ASN A 61 -11.76 -2.56 10.71
CA ASN A 61 -11.57 -1.30 9.98
C ASN A 61 -12.55 -0.20 10.44
N LYS A 62 -13.78 -0.58 10.70
CA LYS A 62 -14.83 0.36 11.13
C LYS A 62 -14.63 0.88 12.54
N SER A 63 -14.18 0.01 13.46
CA SER A 63 -13.88 0.43 14.83
C SER A 63 -12.81 1.52 14.85
N GLN A 64 -11.93 1.52 13.83
CA GLN A 64 -10.86 2.50 13.69
C GLN A 64 -11.24 3.72 12.82
N ALA A 65 -12.52 3.88 12.46
CA ALA A 65 -13.04 4.97 11.63
C ALA A 65 -12.36 5.16 10.26
N LEU A 66 -11.69 4.12 9.75
CA LEU A 66 -10.87 4.20 8.53
C LEU A 66 -11.61 3.77 7.27
N PHE A 67 -12.85 3.35 7.38
CA PHE A 67 -13.57 2.77 6.25
C PHE A 67 -14.83 3.57 5.91
N VAL A 68 -14.85 4.16 4.72
CA VAL A 68 -16.04 4.74 4.12
C VAL A 68 -16.25 4.08 2.76
N GLY A 69 -17.26 3.26 2.63
CA GLY A 69 -17.55 2.60 1.36
C GLY A 69 -18.86 1.85 1.37
N TRP A 70 -19.22 1.33 0.22
CA TRP A 70 -20.45 0.59 -0.03
C TRP A 70 -20.70 -0.55 0.97
N HIS A 71 -19.65 -1.26 1.37
CA HIS A 71 -19.73 -2.34 2.35
C HIS A 71 -19.96 -1.85 3.79
N THR A 72 -19.77 -0.56 4.07
CA THR A 72 -19.90 -0.01 5.43
C THR A 72 -21.30 -0.18 6.03
N ASN A 73 -22.34 -0.09 5.22
CA ASN A 73 -23.71 -0.20 5.72
C ASN A 73 -24.06 -1.62 6.20
N HIS A 74 -23.44 -2.64 5.63
CA HIS A 74 -23.74 -4.03 5.97
C HIS A 74 -23.05 -4.47 7.27
N TYR A 75 -21.80 -4.05 7.48
CA TYR A 75 -20.96 -4.46 8.61
C TYR A 75 -20.87 -3.41 9.74
N ALA A 76 -21.50 -2.22 9.56
CA ALA A 76 -21.42 -1.11 10.52
C ALA A 76 -22.02 -1.40 11.91
N ARG A 77 -22.71 -2.52 12.07
CA ARG A 77 -23.52 -2.75 13.26
C ARG A 77 -22.77 -3.19 14.49
N ASN A 78 -21.63 -3.89 14.30
CA ASN A 78 -20.85 -4.44 15.41
C ASN A 78 -19.34 -4.25 15.16
N PRO A 79 -18.77 -3.07 15.44
CA PRO A 79 -17.32 -2.90 15.39
C PRO A 79 -16.66 -3.81 16.43
N ILE A 80 -15.57 -4.47 16.03
CA ILE A 80 -14.77 -5.33 16.90
C ILE A 80 -13.37 -4.76 17.04
N GLU A 81 -12.78 -5.01 18.19
CA GLU A 81 -11.34 -4.86 18.40
C GLU A 81 -10.67 -6.22 18.25
N LEU A 82 -9.61 -6.28 17.49
CA LEU A 82 -8.76 -7.47 17.36
C LEU A 82 -7.51 -7.29 18.23
N ASP A 83 -7.07 -8.37 18.83
CA ASP A 83 -5.72 -8.43 19.38
C ASP A 83 -4.71 -8.03 18.29
N PRO A 84 -3.69 -7.20 18.59
CA PRO A 84 -2.75 -6.70 17.59
C PRO A 84 -2.07 -7.82 16.79
N ILE A 85 -1.70 -8.94 17.41
CA ILE A 85 -1.03 -10.06 16.74
C ILE A 85 -2.01 -10.80 15.83
N ILE A 86 -3.23 -11.04 16.29
CA ILE A 86 -4.30 -11.66 15.50
C ILE A 86 -4.65 -10.75 14.30
N GLY A 87 -4.83 -9.46 14.54
CA GLY A 87 -5.11 -8.48 13.47
C GLY A 87 -4.00 -8.42 12.43
N ALA A 88 -2.74 -8.48 12.84
CA ALA A 88 -1.59 -8.54 11.96
C ALA A 88 -1.57 -9.84 11.12
N ALA A 89 -1.86 -10.98 11.73
CA ALA A 89 -1.96 -12.27 11.04
C ALA A 89 -3.09 -12.27 10.00
N TYR A 90 -4.24 -11.73 10.35
CA TYR A 90 -5.39 -11.59 9.45
C TYR A 90 -5.12 -10.65 8.28
N TYR A 91 -4.49 -9.50 8.56
CA TYR A 91 -4.07 -8.58 7.51
C TYR A 91 -3.10 -9.26 6.53
N PHE A 92 -2.05 -9.91 7.04
CA PHE A 92 -1.07 -10.63 6.25
C PHE A 92 -1.72 -11.71 5.39
N PHE A 93 -2.61 -12.51 5.98
CA PHE A 93 -3.35 -13.57 5.30
C PHE A 93 -4.20 -12.99 4.17
N ASN A 94 -5.08 -12.05 4.47
CA ASN A 94 -6.00 -11.47 3.49
C ASN A 94 -5.26 -10.74 2.37
N HIS A 95 -4.28 -9.89 2.71
CA HIS A 95 -3.54 -9.11 1.72
C HIS A 95 -2.79 -10.00 0.72
N ASN A 96 -2.16 -11.05 1.19
CA ASN A 96 -1.35 -11.92 0.34
C ASN A 96 -2.16 -12.94 -0.46
N LEU A 97 -3.31 -13.37 0.04
CA LEU A 97 -4.14 -14.37 -0.62
C LEU A 97 -5.26 -13.78 -1.49
N SER A 98 -5.48 -12.47 -1.42
CA SER A 98 -6.42 -11.79 -2.30
C SER A 98 -5.97 -11.82 -3.75
N TYR A 99 -6.92 -11.86 -4.64
CA TYR A 99 -6.70 -11.74 -6.08
C TYR A 99 -6.14 -10.37 -6.43
N GLY A 100 -4.93 -10.36 -6.99
CA GLY A 100 -4.10 -9.16 -7.02
C GLY A 100 -3.71 -8.77 -5.59
N PRO A 101 -2.69 -7.96 -5.34
CA PRO A 101 -2.35 -7.52 -3.99
C PRO A 101 -3.40 -6.51 -3.47
N GLN A 102 -4.62 -6.99 -3.29
CA GLN A 102 -5.77 -6.17 -2.89
C GLN A 102 -6.25 -6.61 -1.52
N TYR A 103 -6.07 -5.73 -0.55
CA TYR A 103 -6.70 -5.88 0.75
C TYR A 103 -8.22 -5.97 0.62
N LEU A 104 -8.84 -6.95 1.30
CA LEU A 104 -10.26 -7.30 1.23
C LEU A 104 -10.76 -7.73 -0.15
N GLY A 105 -9.88 -8.19 -1.03
CA GLY A 105 -10.21 -8.73 -2.34
C GLY A 105 -10.93 -10.08 -2.30
N TRP A 106 -10.89 -10.82 -3.39
CA TRP A 106 -11.38 -12.18 -3.51
C TRP A 106 -10.23 -13.17 -3.30
N LEU A 107 -10.49 -14.33 -2.70
CA LEU A 107 -9.49 -15.38 -2.57
C LEU A 107 -8.93 -15.77 -3.95
N SER A 108 -7.63 -15.72 -4.09
CA SER A 108 -6.95 -16.09 -5.33
C SER A 108 -6.82 -17.60 -5.45
N SER A 109 -7.24 -18.16 -6.60
CA SER A 109 -7.15 -19.59 -6.90
C SER A 109 -5.72 -20.12 -7.11
N ILE A 110 -4.73 -19.24 -7.20
CA ILE A 110 -3.33 -19.65 -7.39
C ILE A 110 -2.65 -20.10 -6.10
N TYR A 111 -3.25 -19.82 -4.94
CA TYR A 111 -2.69 -20.19 -3.65
C TYR A 111 -3.09 -21.62 -3.26
N THR A 112 -2.16 -22.28 -2.59
CA THR A 112 -2.33 -23.62 -2.02
C THR A 112 -1.89 -23.62 -0.57
N PRO A 113 -2.27 -24.60 0.25
CA PRO A 113 -1.81 -24.71 1.63
C PRO A 113 -0.28 -24.65 1.73
N LYS A 114 0.44 -25.33 0.82
CA LYS A 114 1.92 -25.30 0.81
C LYS A 114 2.48 -23.89 0.54
N LYS A 115 1.91 -23.16 -0.42
CA LYS A 115 2.33 -21.78 -0.67
C LYS A 115 2.08 -20.88 0.53
N TRP A 116 0.96 -21.06 1.23
CA TRP A 116 0.67 -20.32 2.43
C TRP A 116 1.68 -20.62 3.54
N GLU A 117 2.00 -21.89 3.78
CA GLU A 117 3.02 -22.30 4.73
C GLU A 117 4.37 -21.64 4.45
N ASP A 118 4.81 -21.67 3.18
CA ASP A 118 6.06 -21.06 2.73
C ASP A 118 6.08 -19.52 2.95
N MET A 119 4.92 -18.88 2.81
CA MET A 119 4.79 -17.45 3.09
C MET A 119 4.88 -17.15 4.59
N CYS A 120 4.19 -17.93 5.42
CA CYS A 120 4.26 -17.80 6.89
C CYS A 120 5.70 -17.99 7.39
N TYR A 121 6.43 -18.97 6.85
CA TYR A 121 7.80 -19.24 7.26
C TYR A 121 8.74 -18.02 7.14
N LYS A 122 8.47 -17.13 6.18
CA LYS A 122 9.26 -15.91 5.99
C LYS A 122 9.08 -14.90 7.13
N LEU A 123 7.93 -14.91 7.83
CA LEU A 123 7.67 -14.02 8.96
C LEU A 123 8.59 -14.32 10.13
N ARG A 124 8.79 -15.61 10.43
CA ARG A 124 9.48 -16.10 11.62
C ARG A 124 10.84 -15.47 11.86
N ASN A 125 11.60 -15.31 10.80
CA ASN A 125 12.99 -14.87 10.86
C ASN A 125 13.17 -13.41 10.41
N TYR A 126 12.07 -12.67 10.23
CA TYR A 126 12.18 -11.27 9.82
C TYR A 126 12.86 -10.46 10.92
N ARG A 127 13.87 -9.69 10.54
CA ARG A 127 14.61 -8.78 11.43
C ARG A 127 15.02 -7.55 10.66
N ASN A 128 14.64 -6.41 11.17
CA ASN A 128 15.07 -5.12 10.63
C ASN A 128 15.12 -4.06 11.74
N PRO A 129 16.18 -4.05 12.54
CA PRO A 129 16.26 -3.19 13.72
C PRO A 129 16.38 -1.68 13.37
N SER A 130 16.69 -1.39 12.12
CA SER A 130 16.84 0.00 11.63
C SER A 130 15.54 0.57 11.05
N LEU A 131 14.45 -0.22 11.00
CA LEU A 131 13.15 0.23 10.54
C LEU A 131 12.20 0.43 11.73
N ILE A 132 11.60 1.59 11.81
CA ILE A 132 10.53 1.94 12.76
C ILE A 132 9.32 2.33 11.94
N VAL A 133 8.13 1.85 12.29
CA VAL A 133 6.88 2.20 11.58
C VAL A 133 5.86 2.76 12.56
N GLU A 134 5.32 3.93 12.22
CA GLU A 134 4.39 4.67 13.07
C GLU A 134 3.16 5.13 12.27
N GLU A 135 2.04 5.30 12.98
CA GLU A 135 0.83 5.86 12.41
C GLU A 135 0.92 7.39 12.47
N SER A 136 0.94 8.01 11.30
CA SER A 136 0.90 9.47 11.19
C SER A 136 0.47 9.91 9.81
N SER A 137 -0.09 11.11 9.70
CA SER A 137 -0.40 11.73 8.42
C SER A 137 0.85 12.42 7.84
N PHE A 138 0.89 12.55 6.50
CA PHE A 138 2.01 13.17 5.82
C PHE A 138 2.28 14.60 6.26
N GLU A 139 1.22 15.36 6.60
CA GLU A 139 1.34 16.74 7.05
C GLU A 139 2.18 16.83 8.33
N LYS A 140 1.82 16.02 9.32
CA LYS A 140 2.53 15.98 10.60
C LYS A 140 3.96 15.51 10.44
N VAL A 141 4.19 14.52 9.56
CA VAL A 141 5.52 13.96 9.32
C VAL A 141 6.42 14.99 8.66
N ILE A 142 5.99 15.63 7.58
CA ILE A 142 6.81 16.61 6.87
C ILE A 142 7.13 17.81 7.76
N GLU A 143 6.18 18.27 8.56
CA GLU A 143 6.39 19.36 9.52
C GLU A 143 7.35 18.98 10.65
N ALA A 144 7.31 17.75 11.13
CA ALA A 144 8.19 17.27 12.20
C ALA A 144 9.63 16.97 11.72
N HIS A 145 9.80 16.69 10.42
CA HIS A 145 11.06 16.28 9.80
C HIS A 145 11.53 17.25 8.70
N PRO A 146 11.67 18.56 8.98
CA PRO A 146 11.84 19.59 7.96
C PRO A 146 13.16 19.53 7.18
N ASN A 147 14.15 18.78 7.66
CA ASN A 147 15.48 18.68 7.04
C ASN A 147 15.85 17.25 6.63
N ASP A 148 14.99 16.27 6.93
CA ASP A 148 15.30 14.88 6.66
C ASP A 148 15.14 14.56 5.16
N VAL A 149 15.73 13.46 4.74
CA VAL A 149 15.51 12.94 3.38
C VAL A 149 14.19 12.19 3.35
N LEU A 150 13.29 12.59 2.48
CA LEU A 150 11.98 11.99 2.34
C LEU A 150 11.90 11.11 1.09
N TYR A 151 11.24 9.96 1.21
CA TYR A 151 10.68 9.19 0.09
C TYR A 151 9.16 9.16 0.26
N LEU A 152 8.45 9.59 -0.77
CA LEU A 152 6.99 9.70 -0.74
C LEU A 152 6.38 8.96 -1.93
N ASP A 153 5.36 8.18 -1.63
CA ASP A 153 4.56 7.41 -2.61
C ASP A 153 3.07 7.59 -2.27
N PRO A 154 2.54 8.82 -2.47
CA PRO A 154 1.16 9.15 -2.14
C PRO A 154 0.19 8.46 -3.10
N PRO A 155 -1.11 8.47 -2.80
CA PRO A 155 -2.13 8.13 -3.78
C PRO A 155 -1.94 8.93 -5.07
N TYR A 156 -2.06 8.28 -6.22
CA TYR A 156 -1.88 8.95 -7.50
C TYR A 156 -2.99 9.96 -7.78
N PHE A 157 -2.62 11.02 -8.47
CA PHE A 157 -3.55 12.06 -8.89
C PHE A 157 -4.46 11.53 -10.00
N LEU A 158 -5.73 11.30 -9.67
CA LEU A 158 -6.71 10.77 -10.60
C LEU A 158 -7.61 11.89 -11.09
N GLU A 159 -7.33 12.39 -12.27
CA GLU A 159 -8.28 13.22 -12.98
C GLU A 159 -9.51 12.42 -13.43
N GLU A 160 -10.62 13.12 -13.68
CA GLU A 160 -11.82 12.53 -14.29
C GLU A 160 -11.64 12.14 -15.77
N SER A 161 -10.44 12.32 -16.34
CA SER A 161 -10.15 12.04 -17.75
C SER A 161 -10.17 10.54 -18.08
N GLU A 162 -10.46 10.22 -19.34
CA GLU A 162 -10.50 8.83 -19.83
C GLU A 162 -9.12 8.13 -19.81
N ASP A 163 -8.04 8.89 -19.86
CA ASP A 163 -6.67 8.37 -19.92
C ASP A 163 -6.19 7.74 -18.61
N ASN A 164 -6.86 8.04 -17.51
CA ASN A 164 -6.54 7.51 -16.18
C ASN A 164 -7.17 6.13 -15.87
N LYS A 165 -7.69 5.41 -16.86
CA LYS A 165 -8.33 4.08 -16.64
C LYS A 165 -7.37 3.06 -16.02
N MET A 166 -6.08 3.15 -16.31
CA MET A 166 -5.07 2.25 -15.74
C MET A 166 -4.96 2.42 -14.23
N PHE A 167 -4.86 3.66 -13.76
CA PHE A 167 -4.72 3.97 -12.35
C PHE A 167 -6.02 3.78 -11.56
N LYS A 168 -7.19 4.03 -12.17
CA LYS A 168 -8.50 3.69 -11.58
C LYS A 168 -8.62 2.20 -11.26
N GLY A 169 -7.95 1.34 -12.02
CA GLY A 169 -7.90 -0.11 -11.76
C GLY A 169 -7.02 -0.51 -10.58
N LEU A 170 -6.04 0.34 -10.19
CA LEU A 170 -5.21 0.13 -9.00
C LEU A 170 -5.98 0.37 -7.70
N TYR A 171 -7.00 1.22 -7.74
CA TYR A 171 -7.83 1.60 -6.61
C TYR A 171 -9.29 1.18 -6.84
N PRO A 172 -9.61 -0.11 -6.73
CA PRO A 172 -10.98 -0.59 -6.98
C PRO A 172 -11.94 0.06 -5.99
N ASN A 173 -12.97 0.68 -6.55
CA ASN A 173 -14.01 1.36 -5.80
C ASN A 173 -14.60 0.44 -4.72
N GLY A 174 -14.50 0.82 -3.46
CA GLY A 174 -15.25 0.26 -2.35
C GLY A 174 -14.48 -0.53 -1.30
N ASN A 175 -13.24 -0.97 -1.56
CA ASN A 175 -12.49 -1.80 -0.60
C ASN A 175 -11.36 -1.08 0.13
N PHE A 176 -11.01 0.14 -0.30
CA PHE A 176 -9.94 0.91 0.31
C PHE A 176 -10.47 1.98 1.25
N ALA A 177 -9.66 2.25 2.27
CA ALA A 177 -9.86 3.40 3.12
C ALA A 177 -9.96 4.68 2.27
N VAL A 178 -10.73 5.64 2.73
CA VAL A 178 -11.13 6.91 2.10
C VAL A 178 -9.99 7.77 1.55
N HIS A 179 -8.77 7.42 1.89
CA HIS A 179 -7.58 8.23 1.67
C HIS A 179 -7.28 8.55 0.21
N HIS A 180 -7.71 7.71 -0.73
CA HIS A 180 -7.45 7.95 -2.14
C HIS A 180 -8.36 9.03 -2.76
N ASN A 181 -9.62 9.11 -2.30
CA ASN A 181 -10.60 10.05 -2.86
C ASN A 181 -10.56 11.44 -2.21
N SER A 182 -9.85 11.56 -1.10
CA SER A 182 -9.78 12.81 -0.31
C SER A 182 -8.34 13.21 0.03
N PHE A 183 -7.35 12.65 -0.66
CA PHE A 183 -5.97 13.02 -0.45
C PHE A 183 -5.72 14.44 -0.94
N ASP A 184 -5.16 15.28 -0.08
CA ASP A 184 -4.90 16.69 -0.37
C ASP A 184 -3.56 16.86 -1.10
N HIS A 185 -3.61 16.74 -2.43
CA HIS A 185 -2.44 16.87 -3.29
C HIS A 185 -1.84 18.28 -3.27
N GLU A 186 -2.68 19.32 -3.11
CA GLU A 186 -2.22 20.70 -3.01
C GLU A 186 -1.47 20.95 -1.71
N LYS A 187 -1.99 20.43 -0.61
CA LYS A 187 -1.30 20.53 0.69
C LYS A 187 0.05 19.82 0.67
N LEU A 188 0.13 18.63 0.03
CA LEU A 188 1.39 17.93 -0.14
C LEU A 188 2.39 18.76 -0.96
N ARG A 189 1.95 19.33 -2.08
CA ARG A 189 2.76 20.25 -2.89
C ARG A 189 3.33 21.38 -2.05
N ASP A 190 2.49 22.09 -1.30
CA ASP A 190 2.89 23.27 -0.52
C ASP A 190 3.91 22.92 0.56
N LEU A 191 3.71 21.79 1.24
CA LEU A 191 4.65 21.28 2.23
C LEU A 191 5.99 20.91 1.61
N LEU A 192 6.02 20.26 0.44
CA LEU A 192 7.25 19.86 -0.22
C LEU A 192 8.02 21.06 -0.82
N HIS A 193 7.33 22.08 -1.31
CA HIS A 193 7.99 23.33 -1.71
C HIS A 193 8.69 24.02 -0.52
N SER A 194 8.10 23.96 0.67
CA SER A 194 8.68 24.54 1.89
C SER A 194 9.69 23.65 2.61
N HIS A 195 9.70 22.33 2.29
CA HIS A 195 10.61 21.37 2.91
C HIS A 195 12.08 21.72 2.59
N LYS A 196 12.94 21.72 3.61
CA LYS A 196 14.35 22.13 3.46
C LYS A 196 15.27 20.98 3.07
N GLY A 197 14.89 19.76 3.41
CA GLY A 197 15.63 18.55 3.09
C GLY A 197 15.46 18.13 1.63
N ARG A 198 16.11 17.04 1.28
CA ARG A 198 15.97 16.39 -0.03
C ARG A 198 14.74 15.48 -0.05
N PHE A 199 14.16 15.28 -1.21
CA PHE A 199 13.10 14.28 -1.35
C PHE A 199 13.09 13.60 -2.71
N VAL A 200 12.49 12.42 -2.74
CA VAL A 200 12.03 11.71 -3.94
C VAL A 200 10.55 11.45 -3.76
N LEU A 201 9.76 11.92 -4.72
CA LEU A 201 8.31 11.77 -4.75
C LEU A 201 7.92 10.99 -6.00
N SER A 202 7.18 9.89 -5.84
CA SER A 202 6.63 9.09 -6.93
C SER A 202 5.20 9.52 -7.23
N TYR A 203 4.88 9.74 -8.50
CA TYR A 203 3.52 10.08 -8.97
C TYR A 203 3.24 9.47 -10.35
N ASN A 204 1.96 9.49 -10.76
CA ASN A 204 1.59 9.33 -12.15
C ASN A 204 1.98 10.60 -12.94
N ASP A 205 2.47 10.40 -14.15
CA ASP A 205 2.86 11.48 -15.04
C ASP A 205 1.61 12.12 -15.69
N CYS A 206 1.27 13.33 -15.26
CA CYS A 206 0.20 14.15 -15.83
C CYS A 206 0.57 15.64 -15.76
N GLU A 207 -0.16 16.46 -16.52
CA GLU A 207 0.13 17.88 -16.64
C GLU A 207 0.02 18.61 -15.30
N GLU A 208 -0.99 18.30 -14.48
CA GLU A 208 -1.19 18.90 -13.18
C GLU A 208 -0.04 18.62 -12.22
N ILE A 209 0.43 17.38 -12.17
CA ILE A 209 1.57 17.01 -11.32
C ILE A 209 2.85 17.71 -11.78
N ARG A 210 3.08 17.81 -13.10
CA ARG A 210 4.22 18.57 -13.62
C ARG A 210 4.13 20.05 -13.25
N ASN A 211 2.93 20.64 -13.31
CA ASN A 211 2.69 22.03 -12.91
C ASN A 211 2.86 22.23 -11.39
N TYR A 212 2.38 21.29 -10.58
CA TYR A 212 2.53 21.36 -9.11
C TYR A 212 3.98 21.39 -8.66
N TYR A 213 4.85 20.69 -9.39
CA TYR A 213 6.25 20.52 -9.01
C TYR A 213 7.22 21.16 -10.00
N GLU A 214 6.76 22.16 -10.76
CA GLU A 214 7.64 22.96 -11.61
C GLU A 214 8.83 23.52 -10.83
N GLY A 215 10.03 23.38 -11.40
CA GLY A 215 11.29 23.79 -10.76
C GLY A 215 12.05 22.69 -10.05
N PHE A 216 11.46 21.49 -9.87
CA PHE A 216 12.18 20.31 -9.41
C PHE A 216 12.67 19.45 -10.60
N GLU A 217 13.55 18.49 -10.32
CA GLU A 217 14.04 17.57 -11.34
C GLU A 217 13.03 16.43 -11.58
N PHE A 218 12.77 16.11 -12.85
CA PHE A 218 11.87 15.04 -13.25
C PHE A 218 12.66 13.89 -13.86
N TYR A 219 12.39 12.67 -13.37
CA TYR A 219 12.91 11.42 -13.91
C TYR A 219 11.75 10.54 -14.35
N PHE A 220 11.88 9.93 -15.52
CA PHE A 220 10.86 9.06 -16.12
C PHE A 220 11.38 7.62 -16.10
N PRO A 221 11.00 6.82 -15.09
CA PRO A 221 11.47 5.46 -14.99
C PRO A 221 10.87 4.58 -16.09
N GLU A 222 11.73 3.82 -16.74
CA GLU A 222 11.32 2.82 -17.71
C GLU A 222 11.24 1.44 -17.03
N TRP A 223 10.10 1.09 -16.48
CA TRP A 223 9.83 -0.27 -16.03
C TRP A 223 8.52 -0.80 -16.61
N ALA A 224 8.46 -2.11 -16.74
CA ALA A 224 7.25 -2.79 -17.13
C ALA A 224 6.55 -3.35 -15.90
N TYR A 225 5.29 -3.01 -15.72
CA TYR A 225 4.47 -3.69 -14.74
C TYR A 225 4.24 -5.15 -15.17
N SER A 226 4.75 -6.10 -14.39
CA SER A 226 4.46 -7.52 -14.58
C SER A 226 3.01 -7.90 -14.24
N TYR A 227 2.24 -6.98 -13.69
CA TYR A 227 0.82 -7.14 -13.39
C TYR A 227 -0.03 -6.82 -14.61
N GLY A 228 0.04 -7.70 -15.60
CA GLY A 228 -0.83 -7.70 -16.77
C GLY A 228 -2.29 -8.02 -16.47
N GLN A 229 -2.88 -7.58 -15.36
CA GLN A 229 -4.25 -7.91 -15.02
C GLN A 229 -5.26 -6.78 -15.22
N GLY A 230 -4.84 -5.54 -15.27
CA GLY A 230 -5.75 -4.42 -15.52
C GLY A 230 -6.13 -4.28 -16.98
N GLU A 231 -5.19 -4.45 -17.90
CA GLU A 231 -5.40 -4.12 -19.31
C GLU A 231 -5.33 -5.29 -20.30
N THR A 232 -4.74 -6.43 -19.95
CA THR A 232 -4.75 -7.61 -20.82
C THR A 232 -6.07 -8.37 -20.83
N ARG A 233 -7.03 -7.98 -20.02
CA ARG A 233 -8.43 -8.41 -20.11
C ARG A 233 -9.28 -7.47 -20.95
N VAL A 234 -8.76 -6.93 -21.97
CA VAL A 234 -9.59 -6.44 -23.06
C VAL A 234 -10.03 -7.66 -23.85
N GLY A 235 -11.15 -8.23 -23.45
CA GLY A 235 -12.00 -9.11 -24.20
C GLY A 235 -11.34 -10.07 -25.21
N LYS A 236 -12.10 -10.50 -26.18
CA LYS A 236 -11.76 -11.46 -27.21
C LYS A 236 -10.54 -11.15 -28.10
N ASN A 237 -9.90 -10.00 -27.95
CA ASN A 237 -8.74 -9.53 -28.73
C ASN A 237 -7.38 -9.88 -28.13
N LYS A 238 -7.33 -10.85 -27.23
CA LYS A 238 -6.08 -11.32 -26.59
C LYS A 238 -5.02 -11.88 -27.56
N GLN A 239 -5.36 -12.06 -28.83
CA GLN A 239 -4.49 -12.66 -29.85
C GLN A 239 -3.68 -11.66 -30.67
N GLU A 240 -4.02 -10.38 -30.66
CA GLU A 240 -3.39 -9.39 -31.56
C GLU A 240 -2.36 -8.47 -30.89
N ILE A 241 -2.35 -8.41 -29.56
CA ILE A 241 -1.37 -7.61 -28.84
C ILE A 241 -0.50 -8.58 -28.03
N GLY A 242 0.69 -8.88 -28.53
CA GLY A 242 1.68 -9.65 -27.80
C GLY A 242 1.91 -9.03 -26.40
N ASN A 243 2.45 -9.83 -25.47
CA ASN A 243 2.86 -9.39 -24.12
C ASN A 243 3.93 -8.28 -24.17
N THR A 244 3.61 -7.17 -24.78
CA THR A 244 4.48 -5.98 -24.80
C THR A 244 4.33 -5.32 -23.43
N PRO A 245 5.39 -5.22 -22.64
CA PRO A 245 5.37 -4.47 -21.40
C PRO A 245 4.92 -3.05 -21.74
N LYS A 246 3.86 -2.57 -21.08
CA LYS A 246 3.50 -1.15 -21.22
C LYS A 246 4.53 -0.31 -20.49
N ALA A 247 4.95 0.77 -21.13
CA ALA A 247 5.77 1.78 -20.50
C ALA A 247 5.07 2.29 -19.23
N SER A 248 5.82 2.49 -18.18
CA SER A 248 5.33 3.15 -16.97
C SER A 248 4.93 4.59 -17.32
N HIS A 249 3.75 5.01 -16.88
CA HIS A 249 3.35 6.42 -16.88
C HIS A 249 3.63 7.05 -15.53
N GLU A 250 4.77 6.73 -14.94
CA GLU A 250 5.18 7.27 -13.66
C GLU A 250 6.28 8.32 -13.83
N ILE A 251 6.31 9.24 -12.89
CA ILE A 251 7.31 10.29 -12.77
C ILE A 251 7.89 10.26 -11.37
N LEU A 252 9.22 10.38 -11.27
CA LEU A 252 9.89 10.67 -10.00
C LEU A 252 10.28 12.14 -10.00
N ILE A 253 9.88 12.82 -8.95
CA ILE A 253 10.14 14.23 -8.72
C ILE A 253 11.17 14.32 -7.61
N VAL A 254 12.29 15.01 -7.88
CA VAL A 254 13.46 14.99 -7.01
C VAL A 254 13.87 16.40 -6.63
N LYS A 255 14.08 16.61 -5.36
CA LYS A 255 14.78 17.77 -4.78
C LYS A 255 16.12 17.33 -4.22
N ASN A 256 17.22 17.85 -4.79
CA ASN A 256 18.59 17.63 -4.35
C ASN A 256 19.06 18.62 -3.26
#